data_4f7539679003e9d2e7c4ac10f8900b06
#
_entry.id   4f7539679003e9d2e7c4ac10f8900b06
#
_cell.length_a   1.000
_cell.length_b   1.000
_cell.length_c   1.000
_cell.angle_alpha   90.00
_cell.angle_beta   90.00
_cell.angle_gamma   90.00
#
_symmetry.space_group_name_H-M   'P 1'
#
loop_
_entity.id
_entity.type
_entity.pdbx_description
1 polymer ?
#
loop_
_entity_poly.entity_id
_entity_poly.type
_entity_poly.pdbx_seq_one_letter_code
_entity_poly.pdbx_strand_id
1 'polypeptide(L)'
;MPSDSMNIQEQGFRSRMFGGFDKNDVLAYMNTLANEAQQHELEYQEKLRQLQAQLDDLRSQRSDAEARIEALKAELAAANQRADLAESKRHESDEQLQKAQSVAESVQSEHREIQKNANIWQLKCHDLQQQNE
;
A
#
# COMPACT_ATOMS: atom_id res chain seq x y z
N MET A 1 20.57 57.20 -11.29
CA MET A 1 20.65 56.20 -12.35
C MET A 1 20.02 56.77 -13.61
N PRO A 2 20.77 56.95 -14.67
CA PRO A 2 20.23 57.61 -15.86
C PRO A 2 19.40 56.72 -16.80
N SER A 3 19.08 55.50 -16.40
CA SER A 3 18.42 54.53 -17.29
C SER A 3 16.90 54.62 -17.33
N ASP A 4 16.27 55.28 -16.37
CA ASP A 4 14.80 55.33 -16.32
C ASP A 4 14.19 56.42 -17.18
N SER A 5 14.95 57.46 -17.46
CA SER A 5 14.47 58.57 -18.29
C SER A 5 14.50 58.26 -19.80
N MET A 6 15.30 57.30 -20.23
CA MET A 6 15.34 56.88 -21.63
C MET A 6 14.17 55.97 -22.02
N ASN A 7 13.62 55.24 -21.07
CA ASN A 7 12.56 54.28 -21.32
C ASN A 7 11.21 54.91 -21.64
N ILE A 8 10.98 56.15 -21.17
CA ILE A 8 9.74 56.89 -21.40
C ILE A 8 9.64 57.37 -22.85
N GLN A 9 10.78 57.70 -23.49
CA GLN A 9 10.80 58.06 -24.91
C GLN A 9 10.59 56.84 -25.83
N GLU A 10 11.07 55.69 -25.46
CA GLU A 10 10.85 54.44 -26.21
C GLU A 10 9.38 53.97 -26.20
N GLN A 11 8.59 54.46 -25.25
CA GLN A 11 7.15 54.15 -25.15
C GLN A 11 6.26 54.99 -26.08
N GLY A 12 6.83 55.85 -26.92
CA GLY A 12 6.10 56.61 -27.95
C GLY A 12 5.34 57.83 -27.44
N PHE A 13 5.73 58.40 -26.30
CA PHE A 13 5.17 59.66 -25.83
C PHE A 13 5.62 60.84 -26.68
N ARG A 14 4.65 61.66 -27.13
CA ARG A 14 4.93 62.87 -27.88
C ARG A 14 5.39 63.95 -26.95
N SER A 15 6.52 64.61 -27.29
CA SER A 15 7.03 65.79 -26.55
C SER A 15 6.28 67.04 -26.93
N ARG A 16 6.14 68.01 -25.96
CA ARG A 16 5.54 69.31 -26.18
C ARG A 16 6.60 70.39 -26.35
N MET A 17 6.19 71.52 -27.00
CA MET A 17 7.05 72.63 -27.41
C MET A 17 7.72 73.35 -26.23
N PHE A 18 7.16 73.30 -25.03
CA PHE A 18 7.68 73.89 -23.80
C PHE A 18 8.27 72.94 -22.77
N GLY A 19 8.67 71.76 -23.23
CA GLY A 19 9.16 70.69 -22.38
C GLY A 19 8.04 69.80 -21.78
N GLY A 20 8.38 68.59 -21.45
CA GLY A 20 7.41 67.59 -20.96
C GLY A 20 6.71 66.79 -22.08
N PHE A 21 5.86 65.89 -21.70
CA PHE A 21 5.13 65.00 -22.62
C PHE A 21 3.66 65.41 -22.80
N ASP A 22 3.02 64.93 -23.86
CA ASP A 22 1.61 65.14 -24.06
C ASP A 22 0.80 64.49 -22.93
N LYS A 23 -0.07 65.30 -22.29
CA LYS A 23 -0.88 64.84 -21.16
C LYS A 23 -1.76 63.64 -21.53
N ASN A 24 -2.32 63.64 -22.74
CA ASN A 24 -3.21 62.59 -23.19
C ASN A 24 -2.43 61.27 -23.43
N ASP A 25 -1.20 61.36 -23.95
CA ASP A 25 -0.34 60.18 -24.13
C ASP A 25 0.06 59.54 -22.80
N VAL A 26 0.39 60.38 -21.81
CA VAL A 26 0.72 59.93 -20.46
C VAL A 26 -0.48 59.26 -19.78
N LEU A 27 -1.66 59.87 -19.87
CA LEU A 27 -2.89 59.32 -19.32
C LEU A 27 -3.30 58.00 -20.00
N ALA A 28 -3.16 57.91 -21.32
CA ALA A 28 -3.42 56.68 -22.06
C ALA A 28 -2.47 55.54 -21.62
N TYR A 29 -1.19 55.85 -21.46
CA TYR A 29 -0.19 54.92 -20.97
C TYR A 29 -0.48 54.43 -19.54
N MET A 30 -0.79 55.38 -18.65
CA MET A 30 -1.16 55.04 -17.27
C MET A 30 -2.41 54.16 -17.19
N ASN A 31 -3.43 54.42 -18.03
CA ASN A 31 -4.62 53.57 -18.13
C ASN A 31 -4.28 52.17 -18.64
N THR A 32 -3.38 52.07 -19.63
CA THR A 32 -2.92 50.76 -20.14
C THR A 32 -2.22 49.96 -19.02
N LEU A 33 -1.29 50.62 -18.31
CA LEU A 33 -0.60 49.98 -17.17
C LEU A 33 -1.57 49.53 -16.07
N ALA A 34 -2.56 50.37 -15.74
CA ALA A 34 -3.57 50.02 -14.75
C ALA A 34 -4.39 48.82 -15.18
N ASN A 35 -4.79 48.78 -16.45
CA ASN A 35 -5.53 47.64 -17.00
C ASN A 35 -4.71 46.36 -17.03
N GLU A 36 -3.45 46.42 -17.45
CA GLU A 36 -2.52 45.29 -17.42
C GLU A 36 -2.29 44.79 -15.99
N ALA A 37 -2.07 45.69 -15.04
CA ALA A 37 -1.91 45.35 -13.64
C ALA A 37 -3.18 44.62 -13.08
N GLN A 38 -4.35 45.14 -13.46
CA GLN A 38 -5.61 44.52 -13.07
C GLN A 38 -5.79 43.11 -13.68
N GLN A 39 -5.44 42.95 -14.93
CA GLN A 39 -5.48 41.63 -15.59
C GLN A 39 -4.53 40.65 -14.93
N HIS A 40 -3.30 41.04 -14.65
CA HIS A 40 -2.33 40.21 -13.95
C HIS A 40 -2.81 39.85 -12.53
N GLU A 41 -3.42 40.77 -11.83
CA GLU A 41 -4.01 40.51 -10.52
C GLU A 41 -5.09 39.44 -10.59
N LEU A 42 -6.00 39.53 -11.57
CA LEU A 42 -7.05 38.54 -11.79
C LEU A 42 -6.48 37.15 -12.17
N GLU A 43 -5.45 37.13 -13.02
CA GLU A 43 -4.75 35.92 -13.39
C GLU A 43 -4.08 35.25 -12.19
N TYR A 44 -3.41 36.06 -11.34
CA TYR A 44 -2.80 35.55 -10.11
C TYR A 44 -3.83 35.00 -9.12
N GLN A 45 -4.93 35.72 -8.94
CA GLN A 45 -6.03 35.28 -8.08
C GLN A 45 -6.61 33.95 -8.56
N GLU A 46 -6.85 33.82 -9.86
CA GLU A 46 -7.34 32.55 -10.43
C GLU A 46 -6.32 31.41 -10.25
N LYS A 47 -5.05 31.70 -10.47
CA LYS A 47 -3.96 30.73 -10.23
C LYS A 47 -3.87 30.29 -8.79
N LEU A 48 -3.99 31.23 -7.85
CA LEU A 48 -4.03 30.93 -6.42
C LEU A 48 -5.23 30.04 -6.07
N ARG A 49 -6.39 30.38 -6.62
CA ARG A 49 -7.60 29.56 -6.41
C ARG A 49 -7.43 28.14 -6.92
N GLN A 50 -6.86 27.98 -8.12
CA GLN A 50 -6.57 26.66 -8.70
C GLN A 50 -5.58 25.87 -7.85
N LEU A 51 -4.50 26.50 -7.40
CA LEU A 51 -3.50 25.87 -6.54
C LEU A 51 -4.07 25.45 -5.19
N GLN A 52 -4.92 26.28 -4.59
CA GLN A 52 -5.63 25.92 -3.36
C GLN A 52 -6.54 24.72 -3.56
N ALA A 53 -7.30 24.68 -4.66
CA ALA A 53 -8.15 23.53 -4.98
C ALA A 53 -7.32 22.25 -5.17
N GLN A 54 -6.17 22.32 -5.84
CA GLN A 54 -5.27 21.19 -6.00
C GLN A 54 -4.67 20.75 -4.66
N LEU A 55 -4.30 21.69 -3.80
CA LEU A 55 -3.81 21.37 -2.46
C LEU A 55 -4.86 20.63 -1.62
N ASP A 56 -6.09 21.10 -1.66
CA ASP A 56 -7.18 20.48 -0.90
C ASP A 56 -7.50 19.08 -1.44
N ASP A 57 -7.48 18.90 -2.74
CA ASP A 57 -7.63 17.58 -3.38
C ASP A 57 -6.50 16.63 -2.98
N LEU A 58 -5.25 17.07 -3.05
CA LEU A 58 -4.09 16.27 -2.63
C LEU A 58 -4.13 15.91 -1.14
N ARG A 59 -4.58 16.83 -0.29
CA ARG A 59 -4.76 16.55 1.14
C ARG A 59 -5.83 15.49 1.38
N SER A 60 -6.93 15.56 0.64
CA SER A 60 -7.99 14.54 0.69
C SER A 60 -7.48 13.19 0.24
N GLN A 61 -6.80 13.12 -0.89
CA GLN A 61 -6.20 11.88 -1.41
C GLN A 61 -5.18 11.29 -0.43
N ARG A 62 -4.38 12.13 0.19
CA ARG A 62 -3.43 11.69 1.22
C ARG A 62 -4.13 11.09 2.43
N SER A 63 -5.18 11.75 2.92
CA SER A 63 -5.97 11.26 4.04
C SER A 63 -6.61 9.90 3.73
N ASP A 64 -7.17 9.74 2.54
CA ASP A 64 -7.74 8.46 2.08
C ASP A 64 -6.68 7.37 1.97
N ALA A 65 -5.51 7.71 1.44
CA ALA A 65 -4.38 6.78 1.35
C ALA A 65 -3.88 6.35 2.75
N GLU A 66 -3.76 7.27 3.69
CA GLU A 66 -3.38 6.98 5.08
C GLU A 66 -4.40 6.03 5.75
N ALA A 67 -5.70 6.30 5.57
CA ALA A 67 -6.75 5.42 6.08
C ALA A 67 -6.68 4.01 5.47
N ARG A 68 -6.40 3.93 4.17
CA ARG A 68 -6.24 2.65 3.47
C ARG A 68 -5.01 1.88 3.94
N ILE A 69 -3.91 2.56 4.20
CA ILE A 69 -2.70 1.96 4.77
C ILE A 69 -3.00 1.35 6.14
N GLU A 70 -3.69 2.07 7.01
CA GLU A 70 -4.06 1.55 8.33
C GLU A 70 -5.01 0.35 8.25
N ALA A 71 -5.97 0.37 7.34
CA ALA A 71 -6.85 -0.78 7.09
C ALA A 71 -6.06 -2.01 6.60
N LEU A 72 -5.15 -1.81 5.66
CA LEU A 72 -4.30 -2.90 5.14
C LEU A 72 -3.36 -3.45 6.21
N LYS A 73 -2.82 -2.62 7.09
CA LYS A 73 -2.02 -3.09 8.23
C LYS A 73 -2.82 -3.96 9.18
N ALA A 74 -4.06 -3.57 9.46
CA ALA A 74 -4.96 -4.37 10.30
C ALA A 74 -5.31 -5.72 9.65
N GLU A 75 -5.59 -5.72 8.34
CA GLU A 75 -5.84 -6.95 7.59
C GLU A 75 -4.62 -7.87 7.58
N LEU A 76 -3.44 -7.31 7.39
CA LEU A 76 -2.18 -8.07 7.41
C LEU A 76 -1.93 -8.70 8.78
N ALA A 77 -2.14 -7.95 9.85
CA ALA A 77 -2.01 -8.47 11.22
C ALA A 77 -2.98 -9.63 11.47
N ALA A 78 -4.24 -9.48 11.05
CA ALA A 78 -5.23 -10.54 11.17
C ALA A 78 -4.89 -11.77 10.31
N ALA A 79 -4.37 -11.57 9.11
CA ALA A 79 -3.92 -12.67 8.25
C ALA A 79 -2.74 -13.43 8.86
N ASN A 80 -1.77 -12.71 9.42
CA ASN A 80 -0.62 -13.32 10.11
C ASN A 80 -1.06 -14.15 11.32
N GLN A 81 -1.98 -13.63 12.13
CA GLN A 81 -2.54 -14.41 13.25
C GLN A 81 -3.23 -15.69 12.79
N ARG A 82 -4.00 -15.64 11.70
CA ARG A 82 -4.65 -16.83 11.13
C ARG A 82 -3.61 -17.84 10.63
N ALA A 83 -2.55 -17.34 9.99
CA ALA A 83 -1.45 -18.19 9.51
C ALA A 83 -0.75 -18.91 10.68
N ASP A 84 -0.41 -18.17 11.74
CA ASP A 84 0.22 -18.73 12.95
C ASP A 84 -0.66 -19.80 13.61
N LEU A 85 -1.96 -19.53 13.73
CA LEU A 85 -2.91 -20.50 14.25
C LEU A 85 -3.04 -21.74 13.38
N ALA A 86 -3.06 -21.57 12.06
CA ALA A 86 -3.12 -22.69 11.12
C ALA A 86 -1.84 -23.55 11.19
N GLU A 87 -0.69 -22.92 11.32
CA GLU A 87 0.59 -23.61 11.48
C GLU A 87 0.65 -24.40 12.80
N SER A 88 0.21 -23.80 13.91
CA SER A 88 0.12 -24.50 15.20
C SER A 88 -0.79 -25.72 15.12
N LYS A 89 -1.97 -25.60 14.51
CA LYS A 89 -2.89 -26.71 14.33
C LYS A 89 -2.31 -27.81 13.44
N ARG A 90 -1.60 -27.42 12.40
CA ARG A 90 -0.93 -28.38 11.52
C ARG A 90 0.14 -29.16 12.28
N HIS A 91 0.96 -28.47 13.08
CA HIS A 91 1.98 -29.11 13.89
C HIS A 91 1.38 -30.09 14.90
N GLU A 92 0.32 -29.68 15.59
CA GLU A 92 -0.42 -30.56 16.51
C GLU A 92 -1.00 -31.79 15.80
N SER A 93 -1.57 -31.61 14.60
CA SER A 93 -2.08 -32.67 13.78
C SER A 93 -0.98 -33.64 13.33
N ASP A 94 0.18 -33.13 12.92
CA ASP A 94 1.33 -33.95 12.53
C ASP A 94 1.86 -34.76 13.73
N GLU A 95 1.92 -34.19 14.93
CA GLU A 95 2.29 -34.94 16.13
C GLU A 95 1.30 -36.05 16.45
N GLN A 96 0.01 -35.77 16.34
CA GLN A 96 -1.02 -36.79 16.54
C GLN A 96 -0.92 -37.93 15.51
N LEU A 97 -0.64 -37.57 14.26
CA LEU A 97 -0.43 -38.56 13.19
C LEU A 97 0.78 -39.44 13.48
N GLN A 98 1.91 -38.87 13.89
CA GLN A 98 3.09 -39.65 14.26
C GLN A 98 2.83 -40.58 15.43
N LYS A 99 2.11 -40.14 16.45
CA LYS A 99 1.71 -40.99 17.59
C LYS A 99 0.81 -42.14 17.13
N ALA A 100 -0.17 -41.85 16.28
CA ALA A 100 -1.06 -42.85 15.75
C ALA A 100 -0.31 -43.91 14.89
N GLN A 101 0.63 -43.46 14.05
CA GLN A 101 1.47 -44.36 13.25
C GLN A 101 2.35 -45.24 14.14
N SER A 102 2.96 -44.70 15.17
CA SER A 102 3.77 -45.44 16.13
C SER A 102 2.96 -46.53 16.83
N VAL A 103 1.74 -46.21 17.29
CA VAL A 103 0.81 -47.17 17.90
C VAL A 103 0.40 -48.24 16.90
N ALA A 104 0.09 -47.87 15.67
CA ALA A 104 -0.29 -48.84 14.61
C ALA A 104 0.84 -49.82 14.31
N GLU A 105 2.09 -49.34 14.23
CA GLU A 105 3.26 -50.20 14.03
C GLU A 105 3.47 -51.16 15.20
N SER A 106 3.31 -50.70 16.44
CA SER A 106 3.38 -51.53 17.64
C SER A 106 2.32 -52.59 17.64
N VAL A 107 1.08 -52.26 17.33
CA VAL A 107 -0.04 -53.25 17.23
C VAL A 107 0.20 -54.27 16.14
N GLN A 108 0.70 -53.86 14.99
CA GLN A 108 1.06 -54.78 13.91
C GLN A 108 2.17 -55.76 14.33
N SER A 109 3.17 -55.29 15.03
CA SER A 109 4.25 -56.12 15.56
C SER A 109 3.73 -57.18 16.55
N GLU A 110 2.91 -56.74 17.50
CA GLU A 110 2.26 -57.64 18.46
C GLU A 110 1.38 -58.66 17.78
N HIS A 111 0.61 -58.25 16.79
CA HIS A 111 -0.25 -59.15 16.00
C HIS A 111 0.57 -60.25 15.29
N ARG A 112 1.71 -59.88 14.69
CA ARG A 112 2.60 -60.82 14.04
C ARG A 112 3.15 -61.86 15.04
N GLU A 113 3.56 -61.44 16.25
CA GLU A 113 4.04 -62.33 17.30
C GLU A 113 2.94 -63.29 17.78
N ILE A 114 1.74 -62.77 18.01
CA ILE A 114 0.57 -63.61 18.37
C ILE A 114 0.29 -64.63 17.26
N GLN A 115 0.34 -64.26 16.01
CA GLN A 115 0.16 -65.17 14.87
C GLN A 115 1.23 -66.29 14.82
N LYS A 116 2.50 -65.88 15.02
CA LYS A 116 3.61 -66.86 15.12
C LYS A 116 3.38 -67.84 16.25
N ASN A 117 3.03 -67.36 17.43
CA ASN A 117 2.76 -68.21 18.60
C ASN A 117 1.55 -69.16 18.39
N ALA A 118 0.49 -68.64 17.75
CA ALA A 118 -0.65 -69.44 17.38
C ALA A 118 -0.29 -70.59 16.41
N ASN A 119 0.54 -70.33 15.42
CA ASN A 119 1.04 -71.33 14.48
C ASN A 119 1.91 -72.38 15.19
N ILE A 120 2.78 -71.98 16.11
CA ILE A 120 3.59 -72.94 16.91
C ILE A 120 2.72 -73.79 17.74
N TRP A 121 1.70 -73.28 18.39
CA TRP A 121 0.77 -74.06 19.18
C TRP A 121 -0.06 -75.05 18.32
N GLN A 122 -0.48 -74.61 17.13
CA GLN A 122 -1.16 -75.52 16.18
C GLN A 122 -0.28 -76.70 15.78
N LEU A 123 0.98 -76.46 15.47
CA LEU A 123 1.96 -77.51 15.15
C LEU A 123 2.17 -78.47 16.33
N LYS A 124 2.32 -77.93 17.55
CA LYS A 124 2.44 -78.74 18.75
C LYS A 124 1.20 -79.63 19.01
N CYS A 125 0.01 -79.09 18.85
CA CYS A 125 -1.24 -79.86 18.97
C CYS A 125 -1.32 -80.93 17.91
N HIS A 126 -0.92 -80.71 16.69
CA HIS A 126 -0.91 -81.67 15.62
C HIS A 126 0.10 -82.79 15.93
N ASP A 127 1.30 -82.47 16.36
CA ASP A 127 2.31 -83.45 16.76
C ASP A 127 1.85 -84.31 17.94
N LEU A 128 1.20 -83.78 18.96
CA LEU A 128 0.64 -84.49 20.08
C LEU A 128 -0.50 -85.42 19.66
N GLN A 129 -1.34 -85.05 18.71
CA GLN A 129 -2.39 -85.88 18.15
C GLN A 129 -1.78 -87.09 17.42
N GLN A 130 -0.72 -86.92 16.65
CA GLN A 130 -0.03 -88.00 15.96
C GLN A 130 0.66 -88.98 16.94
N GLN A 131 1.20 -88.48 18.05
CA GLN A 131 1.82 -89.37 19.06
C GLN A 131 0.82 -90.20 19.82
N ASN A 132 -0.44 -89.81 19.93
CA ASN A 132 -1.51 -90.56 20.62
C ASN A 132 -2.25 -91.58 19.74
N GLU A 133 -1.93 -91.60 18.46
CA GLU A 133 -2.36 -92.63 17.55
C GLU A 133 -1.33 -93.79 17.58
#